data_d2aead138aa8b9102691e09f81686e86
#
_entry.id   d2aead138aa8b9102691e09f81686e86
#
_cell.length_a   1.000
_cell.length_b   1.000
_cell.length_c   1.000
_cell.angle_alpha   90.00
_cell.angle_beta   90.00
_cell.angle_gamma   90.00
#
_symmetry.space_group_name_H-M   'P 1'
#
loop_
_entity.id
_entity.type
_entity.pdbx_description
1 polymer ?
#
loop_
_entity_poly.entity_id
_entity_poly.type
_entity_poly.pdbx_seq_one_letter_code
_entity_poly.pdbx_strand_id
1 'polypeptide(L)'
;HVNEKQAHSSGIFRAGSSGYGAIFETARILDRFRIDLPEQYLTYNPSVIVGGTSVAFDPATSSGTALGKTNVIPREAYVTGDIRFLTAEQFEATRAKMQAIVADNLPKTSASIEVEKGFPSMAPTDGNRKVLAVLDAVSRDLGAGPIAAQDPGERGAGDISFVCTGRLACLDGLGATGNKDHAPGEYMEVSNLGLLTQRAALLMYRLTR
;
A
#
# COMPACT_ATOMS: atom_id res chain seq x y z
N HIS A 1 -13.66 -9.33 -0.66
CA HIS A 1 -14.85 -9.91 -0.04
C HIS A 1 -15.00 -11.37 -0.45
N VAL A 2 -15.27 -12.24 0.51
CA VAL A 2 -15.42 -13.68 0.33
C VAL A 2 -16.80 -14.12 0.83
N ASN A 3 -17.44 -15.00 0.09
CA ASN A 3 -18.76 -15.55 0.41
C ASN A 3 -18.81 -17.07 0.28
N GLU A 4 -19.66 -17.70 1.09
CA GLU A 4 -20.07 -19.08 0.95
C GLU A 4 -21.48 -19.31 1.54
N LYS A 5 -22.09 -20.44 1.19
CA LYS A 5 -23.36 -20.86 1.79
C LYS A 5 -23.15 -21.35 3.22
N GLN A 6 -23.90 -20.79 4.16
CA GLN A 6 -23.88 -21.22 5.55
C GLN A 6 -24.35 -22.69 5.71
N ALA A 7 -23.62 -23.46 6.53
CA ALA A 7 -23.94 -24.84 6.82
C ALA A 7 -23.42 -25.25 8.21
N HIS A 8 -23.77 -26.45 8.65
CA HIS A 8 -23.25 -27.03 9.89
C HIS A 8 -21.78 -27.46 9.72
N SER A 9 -20.92 -27.18 10.73
CA SER A 9 -19.47 -27.42 10.66
C SER A 9 -19.09 -28.90 10.50
N SER A 10 -19.94 -29.84 10.88
CA SER A 10 -19.70 -31.28 10.65
C SER A 10 -19.64 -31.67 9.17
N GLY A 11 -20.10 -30.78 8.28
CA GLY A 11 -20.03 -30.96 6.81
C GLY A 11 -18.75 -30.45 6.19
N ILE A 12 -17.90 -29.70 6.91
CA ILE A 12 -16.65 -29.16 6.39
C ILE A 12 -15.70 -30.29 5.96
N PHE A 13 -14.99 -30.12 4.85
CA PHE A 13 -14.07 -31.08 4.24
C PHE A 13 -14.70 -32.39 3.69
N ARG A 14 -16.01 -32.57 3.77
CA ARG A 14 -16.66 -33.75 3.15
C ARG A 14 -16.90 -33.51 1.66
N ALA A 15 -16.50 -34.47 0.84
CA ALA A 15 -16.78 -34.44 -0.59
C ALA A 15 -18.30 -34.29 -0.86
N GLY A 16 -18.64 -33.32 -1.70
CA GLY A 16 -20.03 -33.04 -2.05
C GLY A 16 -20.88 -32.29 -1.01
N SER A 17 -20.32 -31.95 0.15
CA SER A 17 -21.02 -31.23 1.23
C SER A 17 -20.86 -29.70 1.19
N SER A 18 -20.64 -29.09 2.32
CA SER A 18 -20.84 -27.66 2.57
C SER A 18 -19.69 -26.73 2.16
N GLY A 19 -18.57 -27.25 1.62
CA GLY A 19 -17.41 -26.42 1.28
C GLY A 19 -16.49 -26.13 2.46
N TYR A 20 -15.64 -25.10 2.34
CA TYR A 20 -14.57 -24.81 3.29
C TYR A 20 -14.87 -23.63 4.21
N GLY A 21 -15.80 -22.75 3.84
CA GLY A 21 -16.11 -21.52 4.56
C GLY A 21 -15.28 -20.31 4.14
N ALA A 22 -15.89 -19.14 4.26
CA ALA A 22 -15.29 -17.89 3.83
C ALA A 22 -13.96 -17.57 4.55
N ILE A 23 -13.78 -18.03 5.78
CA ILE A 23 -12.52 -17.80 6.52
C ILE A 23 -11.37 -18.62 5.92
N PHE A 24 -11.57 -19.90 5.58
CA PHE A 24 -10.52 -20.70 4.93
C PHE A 24 -10.18 -20.17 3.55
N GLU A 25 -11.17 -19.76 2.75
CA GLU A 25 -10.92 -19.13 1.46
C GLU A 25 -10.13 -17.82 1.61
N THR A 26 -10.48 -16.98 2.57
CA THR A 26 -9.73 -15.77 2.88
C THR A 26 -8.28 -16.08 3.26
N ALA A 27 -8.08 -17.07 4.13
CA ALA A 27 -6.74 -17.49 4.53
C ALA A 27 -5.92 -18.00 3.35
N ARG A 28 -6.51 -18.81 2.44
CA ARG A 28 -5.87 -19.25 1.20
C ARG A 28 -5.44 -18.06 0.33
N ILE A 29 -6.34 -17.11 0.09
CA ILE A 29 -6.07 -15.93 -0.73
C ILE A 29 -4.90 -15.14 -0.15
N LEU A 30 -4.94 -14.85 1.15
CA LEU A 30 -3.87 -14.08 1.82
C LEU A 30 -2.53 -14.81 1.82
N ASP A 31 -2.54 -16.13 2.03
CA ASP A 31 -1.31 -16.92 1.98
C ASP A 31 -0.73 -16.99 0.56
N ARG A 32 -1.59 -17.13 -0.47
CA ARG A 32 -1.14 -17.04 -1.88
C ARG A 32 -0.58 -15.67 -2.20
N PHE A 33 -1.17 -14.59 -1.71
CA PHE A 33 -0.59 -13.26 -1.86
C PHE A 33 0.81 -13.19 -1.25
N ARG A 34 0.98 -13.71 -0.03
CA ARG A 34 2.26 -13.75 0.67
C ARG A 34 3.34 -14.55 -0.10
N ILE A 35 2.95 -15.62 -0.79
CA ILE A 35 3.89 -16.51 -1.51
C ILE A 35 4.17 -15.99 -2.92
N ASP A 36 3.14 -15.57 -3.67
CA ASP A 36 3.21 -15.38 -5.12
C ASP A 36 3.44 -13.93 -5.56
N LEU A 37 3.23 -12.95 -4.66
CA LEU A 37 3.37 -11.54 -5.02
C LEU A 37 4.68 -10.85 -4.61
N PRO A 38 5.57 -11.41 -3.75
CA PRO A 38 6.79 -10.71 -3.36
C PRO A 38 7.60 -10.29 -4.58
N GLU A 39 7.88 -8.99 -4.66
CA GLU A 39 8.63 -8.35 -5.72
C GLU A 39 9.38 -7.15 -5.14
N GLN A 40 10.53 -6.79 -5.71
CA GLN A 40 11.30 -5.65 -5.24
C GLN A 40 10.46 -4.36 -5.32
N TYR A 41 10.46 -3.59 -4.23
CA TYR A 41 9.71 -2.34 -4.07
C TYR A 41 8.18 -2.48 -4.10
N LEU A 42 7.65 -3.69 -4.11
CA LEU A 42 6.23 -3.95 -3.91
C LEU A 42 5.97 -4.24 -2.44
N THR A 43 5.02 -3.55 -1.85
CA THR A 43 4.50 -3.90 -0.52
C THR A 43 2.98 -3.94 -0.55
N TYR A 44 2.41 -4.83 0.20
CA TYR A 44 0.97 -4.87 0.46
C TYR A 44 0.73 -5.34 1.89
N ASN A 45 -0.27 -4.75 2.51
CA ASN A 45 -0.58 -5.00 3.90
C ASN A 45 -2.07 -5.24 4.09
N PRO A 46 -2.51 -6.46 4.43
CA PRO A 46 -3.86 -6.69 4.92
C PRO A 46 -3.99 -6.06 6.31
N SER A 47 -4.68 -4.93 6.41
CA SER A 47 -4.75 -4.14 7.64
C SER A 47 -5.91 -4.54 8.54
N VAL A 48 -7.04 -4.96 7.96
CA VAL A 48 -8.23 -5.39 8.69
C VAL A 48 -8.79 -6.64 8.05
N ILE A 49 -9.19 -7.60 8.89
CA ILE A 49 -9.94 -8.79 8.51
C ILE A 49 -11.11 -8.99 9.45
N VAL A 50 -12.30 -9.17 8.90
CA VAL A 50 -13.53 -9.48 9.65
C VAL A 50 -14.23 -10.64 8.97
N GLY A 51 -14.56 -11.71 9.70
CA GLY A 51 -15.21 -12.89 9.12
C GLY A 51 -16.11 -13.63 10.09
N GLY A 52 -17.22 -14.18 9.59
CA GLY A 52 -18.19 -14.87 10.40
C GLY A 52 -19.40 -15.40 9.65
N THR A 53 -20.42 -15.80 10.40
CA THR A 53 -21.72 -16.23 9.85
C THR A 53 -22.54 -15.05 9.33
N SER A 54 -22.38 -13.89 9.95
CA SER A 54 -22.95 -12.60 9.55
C SER A 54 -21.91 -11.52 9.83
N VAL A 55 -21.64 -10.67 8.84
CA VAL A 55 -20.65 -9.59 8.92
C VAL A 55 -21.31 -8.29 8.51
N ALA A 56 -21.14 -7.25 9.33
CA ALA A 56 -21.40 -5.88 8.96
C ALA A 56 -20.04 -5.19 8.78
N PHE A 57 -19.75 -4.73 7.58
CA PHE A 57 -18.47 -4.11 7.25
C PHE A 57 -18.69 -2.77 6.54
N ASP A 58 -18.01 -1.74 7.01
CA ASP A 58 -17.98 -0.41 6.40
C ASP A 58 -16.61 -0.18 5.74
N PRO A 59 -16.53 -0.19 4.41
CA PRO A 59 -15.27 0.03 3.71
C PRO A 59 -14.72 1.46 3.88
N ALA A 60 -15.57 2.46 4.10
CA ALA A 60 -15.14 3.85 4.25
C ALA A 60 -14.33 4.09 5.54
N THR A 61 -14.65 3.37 6.60
CA THR A 61 -13.93 3.43 7.89
C THR A 61 -13.01 2.25 8.11
N SER A 62 -12.96 1.30 7.18
CA SER A 62 -12.23 0.02 7.33
C SER A 62 -12.54 -0.68 8.66
N SER A 63 -13.81 -0.68 9.05
CA SER A 63 -14.25 -1.24 10.32
C SER A 63 -15.43 -2.18 10.14
N GLY A 64 -15.63 -3.08 11.11
CA GLY A 64 -16.75 -3.99 11.03
C GLY A 64 -16.95 -4.85 12.27
N THR A 65 -18.11 -5.51 12.32
CA THR A 65 -18.46 -6.48 13.35
C THR A 65 -18.84 -7.80 12.72
N ALA A 66 -18.55 -8.90 13.40
CA ALA A 66 -18.91 -10.24 12.97
C ALA A 66 -19.61 -11.01 14.08
N LEU A 67 -20.59 -11.79 13.69
CA LEU A 67 -21.25 -12.78 14.53
C LEU A 67 -21.01 -14.18 13.96
N GLY A 68 -20.83 -15.15 14.82
CA GLY A 68 -20.66 -16.54 14.42
C GLY A 68 -21.00 -17.52 15.55
N LYS A 69 -21.20 -18.76 15.17
CA LYS A 69 -21.33 -19.89 16.09
C LYS A 69 -20.26 -20.91 15.78
N THR A 70 -19.66 -21.51 16.79
CA THR A 70 -18.55 -22.46 16.65
C THR A 70 -18.88 -23.71 15.83
N ASN A 71 -20.15 -24.05 15.72
CA ASN A 71 -20.64 -25.21 14.97
C ASN A 71 -21.26 -24.83 13.59
N VAL A 72 -20.99 -23.60 13.10
CA VAL A 72 -21.51 -23.10 11.81
C VAL A 72 -20.35 -22.67 10.91
N ILE A 73 -20.37 -23.11 9.65
CA ILE A 73 -19.41 -22.67 8.63
C ILE A 73 -19.58 -21.17 8.38
N PRO A 74 -18.53 -20.37 8.45
CA PRO A 74 -18.61 -18.92 8.24
C PRO A 74 -18.99 -18.58 6.80
N ARG A 75 -19.97 -17.70 6.65
CA ARG A 75 -20.53 -17.33 5.35
C ARG A 75 -19.78 -16.20 4.65
N GLU A 76 -19.27 -15.25 5.43
CA GLU A 76 -18.71 -14.01 4.88
C GLU A 76 -17.37 -13.67 5.53
N ALA A 77 -16.49 -13.08 4.73
CA ALA A 77 -15.29 -12.43 5.23
C ALA A 77 -14.92 -11.22 4.36
N TYR A 78 -14.46 -10.18 5.01
CA TYR A 78 -13.96 -8.96 4.41
C TYR A 78 -12.52 -8.70 4.83
N VAL A 79 -11.71 -8.25 3.89
CA VAL A 79 -10.34 -7.81 4.14
C VAL A 79 -10.14 -6.48 3.45
N THR A 80 -9.53 -5.53 4.14
CA THR A 80 -8.99 -4.31 3.53
C THR A 80 -7.51 -4.20 3.78
N GLY A 81 -6.83 -3.44 2.95
CA GLY A 81 -5.39 -3.22 3.07
C GLY A 81 -4.90 -2.16 2.11
N ASP A 82 -3.60 -1.90 2.16
CA ASP A 82 -2.93 -1.03 1.21
C ASP A 82 -1.95 -1.80 0.32
N ILE A 83 -1.69 -1.23 -0.84
CA ILE A 83 -0.67 -1.69 -1.79
C ILE A 83 0.21 -0.51 -2.18
N ARG A 84 1.53 -0.69 -2.13
CA ARG A 84 2.51 0.30 -2.57
C ARG A 84 3.38 -0.29 -3.66
N PHE A 85 3.58 0.45 -4.71
CA PHE A 85 4.29 0.06 -5.92
C PHE A 85 5.18 1.20 -6.41
N LEU A 86 6.19 0.88 -7.21
CA LEU A 86 7.14 1.87 -7.71
C LEU A 86 6.77 2.37 -9.12
N THR A 87 6.16 1.51 -9.95
CA THR A 87 5.77 1.86 -11.33
C THR A 87 4.33 1.46 -11.62
N ALA A 88 3.72 2.10 -12.61
CA ALA A 88 2.38 1.78 -13.06
C ALA A 88 2.28 0.34 -13.59
N GLU A 89 3.32 -0.12 -14.28
CA GLU A 89 3.41 -1.49 -14.83
C GLU A 89 3.42 -2.52 -13.69
N GLN A 90 4.18 -2.25 -12.61
CA GLN A 90 4.21 -3.10 -11.41
C GLN A 90 2.82 -3.20 -10.78
N PHE A 91 2.11 -2.07 -10.67
CA PHE A 91 0.74 -2.04 -10.16
C PHE A 91 -0.20 -2.91 -10.99
N GLU A 92 -0.23 -2.72 -12.30
CA GLU A 92 -1.14 -3.47 -13.17
C GLU A 92 -0.82 -4.97 -13.19
N ALA A 93 0.46 -5.34 -13.20
CA ALA A 93 0.89 -6.73 -13.11
C ALA A 93 0.48 -7.38 -11.79
N THR A 94 0.67 -6.66 -10.67
CA THR A 94 0.27 -7.14 -9.34
C THR A 94 -1.24 -7.27 -9.22
N ARG A 95 -1.99 -6.28 -9.70
CA ARG A 95 -3.46 -6.32 -9.74
C ARG A 95 -3.98 -7.52 -10.49
N ALA A 96 -3.41 -7.82 -11.67
CA ALA A 96 -3.79 -8.99 -12.46
C ALA A 96 -3.49 -10.30 -11.73
N LYS A 97 -2.33 -10.43 -11.07
CA LYS A 97 -1.98 -11.59 -10.25
C LYS A 97 -2.96 -11.76 -9.07
N MET A 98 -3.27 -10.67 -8.35
CA MET A 98 -4.24 -10.71 -7.25
C MET A 98 -5.61 -11.17 -7.73
N GLN A 99 -6.09 -10.64 -8.85
CA GLN A 99 -7.37 -11.05 -9.44
C GLN A 99 -7.38 -12.53 -9.83
N ALA A 100 -6.30 -13.05 -10.40
CA ALA A 100 -6.18 -14.46 -10.76
C ALA A 100 -6.20 -15.37 -9.52
N ILE A 101 -5.48 -15.01 -8.45
CA ILE A 101 -5.49 -15.75 -7.17
C ILE A 101 -6.89 -15.76 -6.54
N VAL A 102 -7.59 -14.63 -6.60
CA VAL A 102 -8.95 -14.50 -6.05
C VAL A 102 -9.97 -15.29 -6.88
N ALA A 103 -9.78 -15.41 -8.19
CA ALA A 103 -10.66 -16.17 -9.08
C ALA A 103 -10.52 -17.70 -8.93
N ASP A 104 -9.39 -18.18 -8.40
CA ASP A 104 -9.13 -19.61 -8.14
C ASP A 104 -9.72 -20.01 -6.77
N ASN A 105 -11.04 -20.10 -6.69
CA ASN A 105 -11.75 -20.31 -5.43
C ASN A 105 -11.71 -21.76 -4.94
N LEU A 106 -11.70 -21.95 -3.63
CA LEU A 106 -12.03 -23.24 -3.03
C LEU A 106 -13.46 -23.67 -3.40
N PRO A 107 -13.75 -24.98 -3.46
CA PRO A 107 -15.07 -25.46 -3.81
C PRO A 107 -16.18 -24.79 -2.99
N LYS A 108 -17.21 -24.28 -3.67
CA LYS A 108 -18.40 -23.60 -3.12
C LYS A 108 -18.17 -22.25 -2.48
N THR A 109 -16.95 -21.73 -2.51
CA THR A 109 -16.67 -20.33 -2.15
C THR A 109 -16.72 -19.43 -3.38
N SER A 110 -16.87 -18.15 -3.16
CA SER A 110 -16.70 -17.12 -4.17
C SER A 110 -15.99 -15.94 -3.54
N ALA A 111 -15.12 -15.28 -4.31
CA ALA A 111 -14.38 -14.12 -3.83
C ALA A 111 -14.34 -13.03 -4.90
N SER A 112 -14.28 -11.78 -4.47
CA SER A 112 -14.04 -10.61 -5.30
C SER A 112 -12.98 -9.73 -4.68
N ILE A 113 -12.23 -9.03 -5.51
CA ILE A 113 -11.25 -8.03 -5.10
C ILE A 113 -11.44 -6.76 -5.91
N GLU A 114 -11.48 -5.63 -5.21
CA GLU A 114 -11.40 -4.31 -5.79
C GLU A 114 -10.04 -3.71 -5.42
N VAL A 115 -9.34 -3.18 -6.40
CA VAL A 115 -8.03 -2.54 -6.23
C VAL A 115 -8.13 -1.14 -6.82
N GLU A 116 -8.25 -0.16 -5.95
CA GLU A 116 -8.32 1.24 -6.33
C GLU A 116 -6.93 1.85 -6.48
N LYS A 117 -6.79 2.78 -7.41
CA LYS A 117 -5.59 3.61 -7.51
C LYS A 117 -5.65 4.69 -6.44
N GLY A 118 -4.79 4.56 -5.43
CA GLY A 118 -4.52 5.63 -4.48
C GLY A 118 -3.53 6.65 -5.07
N PHE A 119 -2.46 6.97 -4.32
CA PHE A 119 -1.40 7.84 -4.82
C PHE A 119 -0.69 7.23 -6.03
N PRO A 120 -0.49 8.01 -7.12
CA PRO A 120 0.31 7.56 -8.25
C PRO A 120 1.75 7.24 -7.83
N SER A 121 2.39 6.34 -8.53
CA SER A 121 3.81 6.06 -8.34
C SER A 121 4.67 7.20 -8.90
N MET A 122 5.79 7.48 -8.24
CA MET A 122 6.83 8.39 -8.71
C MET A 122 8.15 7.63 -8.82
N ALA A 123 8.28 6.85 -9.89
CA ALA A 123 9.51 6.12 -10.15
C ALA A 123 10.70 7.07 -10.38
N PRO A 124 11.92 6.72 -9.95
CA PRO A 124 13.10 7.54 -10.20
C PRO A 124 13.43 7.60 -11.69
N THR A 125 13.45 8.82 -12.25
CA THR A 125 13.81 9.08 -13.63
C THR A 125 15.18 9.76 -13.71
N ASP A 126 15.77 9.84 -14.93
CA ASP A 126 17.00 10.61 -15.14
C ASP A 126 16.77 12.12 -14.92
N GLY A 127 15.57 12.61 -15.20
CA GLY A 127 15.17 13.98 -14.85
C GLY A 127 15.20 14.24 -13.36
N ASN A 128 14.62 13.32 -12.56
CA ASN A 128 14.64 13.41 -11.09
C ASN A 128 16.08 13.40 -10.57
N ARG A 129 16.95 12.53 -11.11
CA ARG A 129 18.39 12.46 -10.72
C ARG A 129 19.13 13.75 -11.04
N LYS A 130 18.82 14.41 -12.17
CA LYS A 130 19.42 15.71 -12.53
C LYS A 130 19.02 16.81 -11.56
N VAL A 131 17.75 16.88 -11.18
CA VAL A 131 17.27 17.86 -10.17
C VAL A 131 17.86 17.56 -8.80
N LEU A 132 17.97 16.28 -8.43
CA LEU A 132 18.64 15.87 -7.19
C LEU A 132 20.13 16.30 -7.15
N ALA A 133 20.85 16.22 -8.27
CA ALA A 133 22.23 16.69 -8.34
C ALA A 133 22.34 18.21 -8.12
N VAL A 134 21.37 18.99 -8.60
CA VAL A 134 21.30 20.43 -8.30
C VAL A 134 21.03 20.65 -6.81
N LEU A 135 20.12 19.91 -6.22
CA LEU A 135 19.82 19.98 -4.78
C LEU A 135 21.03 19.59 -3.92
N ASP A 136 21.79 18.56 -4.29
CA ASP A 136 23.03 18.17 -3.61
C ASP A 136 24.07 19.31 -3.65
N ALA A 137 24.27 19.93 -4.80
CA ALA A 137 25.17 21.08 -4.94
C ALA A 137 24.69 22.28 -4.08
N VAL A 138 23.40 22.58 -4.07
CA VAL A 138 22.81 23.61 -3.20
C VAL A 138 23.09 23.31 -1.72
N SER A 139 22.89 22.08 -1.29
CA SER A 139 23.09 21.66 0.10
C SER A 139 24.55 21.82 0.53
N ARG A 140 25.49 21.43 -0.33
CA ARG A 140 26.93 21.58 -0.07
C ARG A 140 27.36 23.05 0.01
N ASP A 141 26.85 23.90 -0.88
CA ASP A 141 27.15 25.35 -0.88
C ASP A 141 26.62 26.05 0.37
N LEU A 142 25.54 25.55 0.96
CA LEU A 142 24.99 26.01 2.24
C LEU A 142 25.71 25.41 3.46
N GLY A 143 26.73 24.57 3.26
CA GLY A 143 27.45 23.91 4.34
C GLY A 143 26.65 22.78 5.04
N ALA A 144 25.53 22.34 4.45
CA ALA A 144 24.64 21.33 5.03
C ALA A 144 25.01 19.88 4.67
N GLY A 145 26.12 19.69 3.93
CA GLY A 145 26.60 18.38 3.51
C GLY A 145 25.90 17.80 2.28
N PRO A 146 26.24 16.57 1.89
CA PRO A 146 25.70 15.92 0.69
C PRO A 146 24.25 15.48 0.88
N ILE A 147 23.51 15.43 -0.24
CA ILE A 147 22.18 14.82 -0.34
C ILE A 147 22.24 13.72 -1.39
N ALA A 148 21.71 12.54 -1.03
CA ALA A 148 21.59 11.40 -1.92
C ALA A 148 20.12 11.00 -2.10
N ALA A 149 19.84 10.18 -3.12
CA ALA A 149 18.55 9.55 -3.26
C ALA A 149 18.29 8.58 -2.11
N GLN A 150 17.07 8.60 -1.58
CA GLN A 150 16.60 7.58 -0.65
C GLN A 150 16.36 6.26 -1.36
N ASP A 151 16.47 5.14 -0.65
CA ASP A 151 16.08 3.84 -1.17
C ASP A 151 14.57 3.85 -1.52
N PRO A 152 14.19 3.46 -2.75
CA PRO A 152 12.78 3.42 -3.11
C PRO A 152 11.92 2.51 -2.21
N GLY A 153 12.52 1.56 -1.51
CA GLY A 153 11.84 0.71 -0.53
C GLY A 153 11.36 1.46 0.72
N GLU A 154 12.02 2.57 1.06
CA GLU A 154 11.70 3.41 2.23
C GLU A 154 10.74 4.57 1.91
N ARG A 155 10.20 4.60 0.69
CA ARG A 155 9.35 5.69 0.23
C ARG A 155 8.05 5.83 1.03
N GLY A 156 7.64 7.09 1.23
CA GLY A 156 6.27 7.47 1.57
C GLY A 156 5.41 7.69 0.30
N ALA A 157 4.24 8.28 0.47
CA ALA A 157 3.42 8.85 -0.58
C ALA A 157 3.40 10.36 -0.42
N GLY A 158 3.55 11.12 -1.50
CA GLY A 158 3.54 12.57 -1.51
C GLY A 158 2.67 13.14 -2.63
N ASP A 159 2.06 14.28 -2.39
CA ASP A 159 1.16 14.95 -3.35
C ASP A 159 1.84 15.28 -4.68
N ILE A 160 3.15 15.43 -4.68
CA ILE A 160 3.95 15.63 -5.90
C ILE A 160 3.72 14.53 -6.94
N SER A 161 3.39 13.32 -6.52
CA SER A 161 3.15 12.19 -7.42
C SER A 161 1.96 12.41 -8.38
N PHE A 162 0.97 13.24 -8.00
CA PHE A 162 -0.17 13.57 -8.86
C PHE A 162 0.21 14.46 -10.06
N VAL A 163 1.27 15.24 -9.94
CA VAL A 163 1.76 16.10 -11.02
C VAL A 163 2.98 15.52 -11.72
N CYS A 164 3.66 14.55 -11.13
CA CYS A 164 4.84 13.89 -11.65
C CYS A 164 4.47 12.84 -12.72
N THR A 165 4.06 13.28 -13.89
CA THR A 165 3.52 12.45 -14.98
C THR A 165 4.59 11.84 -15.89
N GLY A 166 5.84 11.73 -15.45
CA GLY A 166 6.98 11.23 -16.25
C GLY A 166 7.56 12.23 -17.25
N ARG A 167 6.89 13.34 -17.51
CA ARG A 167 7.40 14.46 -18.34
C ARG A 167 8.12 15.54 -17.51
N LEU A 168 7.83 15.60 -16.24
CA LEU A 168 8.41 16.53 -15.29
C LEU A 168 9.47 15.83 -14.44
N ALA A 169 10.55 16.55 -14.14
CA ALA A 169 11.51 16.13 -13.14
C ALA A 169 10.99 16.55 -11.76
N CYS A 170 10.81 15.61 -10.86
CA CYS A 170 10.21 15.84 -9.58
C CYS A 170 11.12 15.38 -8.43
N LEU A 171 11.07 16.10 -7.33
CA LEU A 171 11.67 15.71 -6.05
C LEU A 171 10.63 15.85 -4.95
N ASP A 172 10.72 15.00 -3.96
CA ASP A 172 10.00 15.08 -2.70
C ASP A 172 10.99 15.10 -1.53
N GLY A 173 10.48 15.24 -0.29
CA GLY A 173 11.32 15.26 0.91
C GLY A 173 12.09 16.58 1.14
N LEU A 174 11.64 17.71 0.60
CA LEU A 174 12.26 19.01 0.79
C LEU A 174 11.79 19.73 2.08
N GLY A 175 10.79 19.18 2.73
CA GLY A 175 10.15 19.78 3.91
C GLY A 175 10.87 19.53 5.22
N ALA A 176 10.15 19.74 6.31
CA ALA A 176 10.64 19.55 7.67
C ALA A 176 11.12 18.13 7.92
N THR A 177 12.14 17.97 8.77
CA THR A 177 12.56 16.68 9.30
C THR A 177 11.86 16.38 10.62
N GLY A 178 11.64 15.12 10.89
CA GLY A 178 10.98 14.65 12.09
C GLY A 178 11.10 13.14 12.24
N ASN A 179 10.31 12.59 13.11
CA ASN A 179 10.25 11.14 13.30
C ASN A 179 8.93 10.71 13.96
N LYS A 180 8.69 9.40 13.99
CA LYS A 180 7.49 8.74 14.52
C LYS A 180 6.22 9.05 13.72
N ASP A 181 6.34 9.16 12.41
CA ASP A 181 5.22 9.40 11.51
C ASP A 181 4.08 8.42 11.79
N HIS A 182 2.85 8.94 11.92
CA HIS A 182 1.63 8.19 12.24
C HIS A 182 1.63 7.45 13.60
N ALA A 183 2.53 7.84 14.52
CA ALA A 183 2.62 7.24 15.86
C ALA A 183 2.48 8.27 17.00
N PRO A 184 2.06 7.87 18.21
CA PRO A 184 2.07 8.76 19.36
C PRO A 184 3.46 9.36 19.62
N GLY A 185 3.50 10.67 19.75
CA GLY A 185 4.75 11.42 19.95
C GLY A 185 5.46 11.79 18.65
N GLU A 186 4.78 11.78 17.51
CA GLU A 186 5.25 12.38 16.26
C GLU A 186 5.74 13.81 16.48
N TYR A 187 6.88 14.16 15.92
CA TYR A 187 7.47 15.48 16.10
C TYR A 187 8.18 15.99 14.84
N MET A 188 8.33 17.30 14.77
CA MET A 188 9.07 18.02 13.75
C MET A 188 10.24 18.78 14.39
N GLU A 189 11.40 18.76 13.75
CA GLU A 189 12.58 19.53 14.14
C GLU A 189 12.54 20.97 13.64
N VAL A 190 12.01 21.88 14.44
CA VAL A 190 11.85 23.30 14.07
C VAL A 190 13.21 23.97 13.80
N SER A 191 14.29 23.53 14.44
CA SER A 191 15.65 24.06 14.27
C SER A 191 16.15 23.98 12.81
N ASN A 192 15.66 23.02 12.04
CA ASN A 192 16.08 22.81 10.66
C ASN A 192 15.30 23.64 9.63
N LEU A 193 14.17 24.24 10.00
CA LEU A 193 13.30 24.95 9.05
C LEU A 193 14.00 26.08 8.29
N GLY A 194 14.87 26.83 8.97
CA GLY A 194 15.63 27.91 8.33
C GLY A 194 16.53 27.42 7.20
N LEU A 195 17.27 26.35 7.44
CA LEU A 195 18.13 25.70 6.44
C LEU A 195 17.34 25.12 5.29
N LEU A 196 16.24 24.41 5.59
CA LEU A 196 15.39 23.79 4.58
C LEU A 196 14.73 24.83 3.68
N THR A 197 14.31 25.96 4.24
CA THR A 197 13.78 27.10 3.48
C THR A 197 14.83 27.71 2.56
N GLN A 198 16.05 27.96 3.04
CA GLN A 198 17.17 28.46 2.22
C GLN A 198 17.51 27.50 1.10
N ARG A 199 17.54 26.20 1.38
CA ARG A 199 17.79 25.14 0.39
C ARG A 199 16.74 25.13 -0.72
N ALA A 200 15.46 25.19 -0.37
CA ALA A 200 14.37 25.26 -1.35
C ALA A 200 14.44 26.55 -2.19
N ALA A 201 14.67 27.69 -1.57
CA ALA A 201 14.77 28.97 -2.27
C ALA A 201 15.95 28.98 -3.26
N LEU A 202 17.13 28.51 -2.85
CA LEU A 202 18.30 28.45 -3.72
C LEU A 202 18.15 27.41 -4.83
N LEU A 203 17.48 26.28 -4.57
CA LEU A 203 17.14 25.30 -5.59
C LEU A 203 16.26 25.94 -6.66
N MET A 204 15.15 26.59 -6.27
CA MET A 204 14.25 27.27 -7.20
C MET A 204 14.99 28.33 -8.03
N TYR A 205 15.84 29.12 -7.40
CA TYR A 205 16.65 30.13 -8.08
C TYR A 205 17.53 29.49 -9.16
N ARG A 206 18.22 28.37 -8.87
CA ARG A 206 19.10 27.69 -9.83
C ARG A 206 18.37 26.99 -10.97
N LEU A 207 17.18 26.52 -10.72
CA LEU A 207 16.36 25.83 -11.74
C LEU A 207 15.65 26.80 -12.71
N THR A 208 15.56 28.08 -12.38
CA THR A 208 14.87 29.11 -13.18
C THR A 208 15.80 30.05 -13.95
N ARG A 209 17.11 29.77 -14.00
CA ARG A 209 18.13 30.60 -14.62
C ARG A 209 18.82 29.97 -15.80
#